data_e527cd962f20e4aece9bed171b59a8ac
#
_entry.id   e527cd962f20e4aece9bed171b59a8ac
#
_cell.length_a   1.000
_cell.length_b   1.000
_cell.length_c   1.000
_cell.angle_alpha   90.00
_cell.angle_beta   90.00
_cell.angle_gamma   90.00
#
_symmetry.space_group_name_H-M   'P 1'
#
loop_
_entity.id
_entity.type
_entity.pdbx_description
1 polymer ?
#
loop_
_entity_poly.entity_id
_entity_poly.type
_entity_poly.pdbx_seq_one_letter_code
_entity_poly.pdbx_strand_id
1 'polypeptide(L)'
;MFNNVYLKDLNTTVFDIETTGLFHSRDCIINAGFCSSMGDVWQNFTEDPADEKRVVAEALERIAEADAVVSYNGDTFDLPFLLRRAQKYGLCEKLPLLWSVDLYRWLKKYWPLAPSMKSLSQKSVEEAMGLSDKRDDEIPGGDCIPLYNYYLQTKDEKAKQTILLHNADDVRQLARIAWKCSFLPYHTIAFREGFLFKAGVRKILANGSEFKKNALVTQAKLESGLIPVSAYEDQYHLEYDMITGKALLEIFPSEEQQFLYADLEKIPGASETCKKLPGFHSGYLVLAENGEPDYRSCNALAKAVLSAYFAD
;
A
#
# COMPACT_ATOMS: atom_id res chain seq x y z
N MET A 1 0.40 12.22 10.19
CA MET A 1 1.35 11.33 9.49
C MET A 1 1.12 9.91 9.96
N PHE A 2 1.05 8.93 9.07
CA PHE A 2 0.84 7.54 9.49
C PHE A 2 2.03 7.04 10.33
N ASN A 3 1.74 6.33 11.42
CA ASN A 3 2.77 5.85 12.36
C ASN A 3 3.41 4.54 11.86
N ASN A 4 3.78 4.50 10.59
CA ASN A 4 4.40 3.38 9.90
C ASN A 4 5.73 3.83 9.30
N VAL A 5 6.81 3.17 9.69
CA VAL A 5 8.18 3.49 9.29
C VAL A 5 8.41 3.43 7.76
N TYR A 6 7.62 2.65 7.03
CA TYR A 6 7.69 2.53 5.57
C TYR A 6 6.83 3.56 4.82
N LEU A 7 5.90 4.25 5.50
CA LEU A 7 5.04 5.27 4.90
C LEU A 7 5.48 6.71 5.18
N LYS A 8 6.35 6.92 6.17
CA LYS A 8 6.68 8.26 6.68
C LYS A 8 7.27 9.23 5.64
N ASP A 9 7.99 8.69 4.64
CA ASP A 9 8.68 9.47 3.60
C ASP A 9 7.92 9.44 2.25
N LEU A 10 6.70 8.89 2.24
CA LEU A 10 5.86 8.74 1.06
C LEU A 10 4.70 9.73 1.06
N ASN A 11 4.34 10.22 -0.13
CA ASN A 11 3.06 10.89 -0.33
C ASN A 11 1.95 9.85 -0.27
N THR A 12 1.20 9.83 0.84
CA THR A 12 0.21 8.80 1.13
C THR A 12 -1.18 9.40 1.22
N THR A 13 -2.14 8.81 0.53
CA THR A 13 -3.56 9.16 0.60
C THR A 13 -4.40 7.96 1.04
N VAL A 14 -5.47 8.23 1.76
CA VAL A 14 -6.54 7.26 2.01
C VAL A 14 -7.52 7.34 0.86
N PHE A 15 -8.10 6.21 0.47
CA PHE A 15 -9.04 6.12 -0.64
C PHE A 15 -10.18 5.14 -0.34
N ASP A 16 -11.39 5.55 -0.71
CA ASP A 16 -12.61 4.78 -0.60
C ASP A 16 -13.62 5.23 -1.65
N ILE A 17 -14.50 4.33 -2.14
CA ILE A 17 -15.53 4.65 -3.12
C ILE A 17 -16.93 4.25 -2.66
N GLU A 18 -17.93 5.07 -3.03
CA GLU A 18 -19.33 4.68 -3.02
C GLU A 18 -19.76 4.28 -4.43
N THR A 19 -20.55 3.21 -4.54
CA THR A 19 -20.99 2.67 -5.84
C THR A 19 -22.47 2.35 -5.86
N THR A 20 -23.07 2.28 -7.05
CA THR A 20 -24.47 1.87 -7.22
C THR A 20 -24.68 0.36 -7.08
N GLY A 21 -23.63 -0.41 -6.81
CA GLY A 21 -23.66 -1.85 -6.60
C GLY A 21 -22.28 -2.48 -6.70
N LEU A 22 -22.21 -3.80 -6.67
CA LEU A 22 -20.96 -4.55 -6.53
C LEU A 22 -20.29 -4.92 -7.86
N PHE A 23 -20.95 -4.68 -9.01
CA PHE A 23 -20.48 -5.20 -10.30
C PHE A 23 -20.02 -4.05 -11.21
N HIS A 24 -18.72 -3.83 -11.30
CA HIS A 24 -18.09 -2.79 -12.13
C HIS A 24 -18.54 -2.78 -13.61
N SER A 25 -19.11 -3.88 -14.15
CA SER A 25 -19.57 -3.95 -15.53
C SER A 25 -20.89 -3.20 -15.78
N ARG A 26 -21.76 -3.14 -14.77
CA ARG A 26 -23.09 -2.50 -14.84
C ARG A 26 -23.26 -1.33 -13.88
N ASP A 27 -22.58 -1.39 -12.72
CA ASP A 27 -22.71 -0.40 -11.66
C ASP A 27 -21.71 0.75 -11.85
N CYS A 28 -22.01 1.91 -11.26
CA CYS A 28 -21.26 3.16 -11.41
C CYS A 28 -20.65 3.59 -10.07
N ILE A 29 -19.59 4.40 -10.12
CA ILE A 29 -19.08 5.12 -8.96
C ILE A 29 -19.99 6.31 -8.67
N ILE A 30 -20.54 6.36 -7.45
CA ILE A 30 -21.33 7.49 -6.93
C ILE A 30 -20.40 8.60 -6.46
N ASN A 31 -19.38 8.22 -5.68
CA ASN A 31 -18.42 9.13 -5.09
C ASN A 31 -17.05 8.46 -4.96
N ALA A 32 -15.99 9.22 -5.17
CA ALA A 32 -14.63 8.81 -4.86
C ALA A 32 -14.07 9.75 -3.78
N GLY A 33 -13.79 9.20 -2.61
CA GLY A 33 -13.32 9.93 -1.44
C GLY A 33 -11.85 9.70 -1.17
N PHE A 34 -11.18 10.77 -0.75
CA PHE A 34 -9.76 10.77 -0.38
C PHE A 34 -9.56 11.52 0.92
N CYS A 35 -8.59 11.06 1.71
CA CYS A 35 -8.17 11.78 2.90
C CYS A 35 -6.63 11.83 2.98
N SER A 36 -6.09 13.01 3.24
CA SER A 36 -4.66 13.15 3.50
C SER A 36 -4.26 12.61 4.87
N SER A 37 -2.97 12.42 5.08
CA SER A 37 -2.43 12.10 6.41
C SER A 37 -2.67 13.19 7.46
N MET A 38 -3.07 14.39 7.03
CA MET A 38 -3.41 15.54 7.89
C MET A 38 -4.91 15.61 8.22
N GLY A 39 -5.74 14.80 7.54
CA GLY A 39 -7.18 14.74 7.75
C GLY A 39 -8.00 15.59 6.77
N ASP A 40 -7.34 16.21 5.77
CA ASP A 40 -8.06 16.93 4.71
C ASP A 40 -8.77 15.94 3.78
N VAL A 41 -10.03 16.20 3.50
CA VAL A 41 -10.87 15.33 2.66
C VAL A 41 -11.15 16.00 1.32
N TRP A 42 -11.06 15.20 0.27
CA TRP A 42 -11.50 15.54 -1.09
C TRP A 42 -12.47 14.48 -1.59
N GLN A 43 -13.49 14.93 -2.30
CA GLN A 43 -14.51 14.04 -2.81
C GLN A 43 -14.92 14.46 -4.22
N ASN A 44 -15.12 13.45 -5.08
CA ASN A 44 -15.59 13.63 -6.43
C ASN A 44 -16.90 12.91 -6.59
N PHE A 45 -18.01 13.65 -6.64
CA PHE A 45 -19.37 13.12 -6.71
C PHE A 45 -19.88 13.06 -8.14
N THR A 46 -20.60 11.98 -8.48
CA THR A 46 -21.25 11.78 -9.77
C THR A 46 -22.65 12.39 -9.73
N GLU A 47 -22.81 13.58 -10.30
CA GLU A 47 -24.08 14.34 -10.34
C GLU A 47 -25.14 13.68 -11.24
N ASP A 48 -24.67 13.01 -12.27
CA ASP A 48 -25.46 12.23 -13.22
C ASP A 48 -24.63 11.01 -13.65
N PRO A 49 -25.20 9.82 -13.86
CA PRO A 49 -24.46 8.66 -14.34
C PRO A 49 -23.64 8.90 -15.61
N ALA A 50 -24.03 9.85 -16.46
CA ALA A 50 -23.26 10.25 -17.64
C ALA A 50 -21.96 10.99 -17.29
N ASP A 51 -21.85 11.57 -16.10
CA ASP A 51 -20.69 12.31 -15.60
C ASP A 51 -19.64 11.42 -14.91
N GLU A 52 -19.92 10.14 -14.73
CA GLU A 52 -19.00 9.21 -14.05
C GLU A 52 -17.59 9.22 -14.65
N LYS A 53 -17.46 9.41 -15.98
CA LYS A 53 -16.14 9.49 -16.64
C LYS A 53 -15.25 10.56 -16.03
N ARG A 54 -15.81 11.72 -15.68
CA ARG A 54 -15.07 12.82 -15.01
C ARG A 54 -14.59 12.38 -13.63
N VAL A 55 -15.47 11.79 -12.82
CA VAL A 55 -15.16 11.33 -11.46
C VAL A 55 -14.04 10.27 -11.49
N VAL A 56 -14.12 9.33 -12.43
CA VAL A 56 -13.07 8.32 -12.63
C VAL A 56 -11.74 8.95 -13.03
N ALA A 57 -11.75 9.94 -13.95
CA ALA A 57 -10.53 10.63 -14.38
C ALA A 57 -9.86 11.38 -13.22
N GLU A 58 -10.63 12.18 -12.47
CA GLU A 58 -10.14 12.95 -11.32
C GLU A 58 -9.63 12.04 -10.19
N ALA A 59 -10.28 10.87 -9.97
CA ALA A 59 -9.81 9.88 -9.01
C ALA A 59 -8.46 9.27 -9.43
N LEU A 60 -8.29 8.94 -10.72
CA LEU A 60 -7.02 8.43 -11.25
C LEU A 60 -5.88 9.46 -11.15
N GLU A 61 -6.16 10.74 -11.46
CA GLU A 61 -5.19 11.83 -11.34
C GLU A 61 -4.70 11.94 -9.88
N ARG A 62 -5.61 11.92 -8.92
CA ARG A 62 -5.25 12.00 -7.50
C ARG A 62 -4.48 10.78 -7.01
N ILE A 63 -4.82 9.57 -7.46
CA ILE A 63 -4.05 8.36 -7.17
C ILE A 63 -2.65 8.45 -7.79
N ALA A 64 -2.53 9.02 -8.99
CA ALA A 64 -1.24 9.17 -9.67
C ALA A 64 -0.27 10.12 -8.94
N GLU A 65 -0.78 11.06 -8.15
CA GLU A 65 0.03 11.95 -7.31
C GLU A 65 0.58 11.25 -6.06
N ALA A 66 -0.01 10.11 -5.66
CA ALA A 66 0.40 9.38 -4.46
C ALA A 66 1.56 8.41 -4.72
N ASP A 67 2.33 8.14 -3.69
CA ASP A 67 3.28 7.02 -3.62
C ASP A 67 2.61 5.78 -3.04
N ALA A 68 1.69 5.98 -2.10
CA ALA A 68 0.92 4.90 -1.47
C ALA A 68 -0.55 5.29 -1.30
N VAL A 69 -1.43 4.32 -1.49
CA VAL A 69 -2.87 4.42 -1.22
C VAL A 69 -3.23 3.49 -0.07
N VAL A 70 -3.84 4.04 0.97
CA VAL A 70 -4.37 3.28 2.10
C VAL A 70 -5.86 3.07 1.89
N SER A 71 -6.32 1.84 1.95
CA SER A 71 -7.72 1.46 1.77
C SER A 71 -8.18 0.44 2.81
N TYR A 72 -9.46 0.17 2.85
CA TYR A 72 -10.05 -0.88 3.68
C TYR A 72 -10.75 -1.92 2.80
N ASN A 73 -10.10 -3.06 2.56
CA ASN A 73 -10.51 -4.07 1.58
C ASN A 73 -10.45 -3.59 0.10
N GLY A 74 -9.74 -2.50 -0.14
CA GLY A 74 -9.68 -1.83 -1.44
C GLY A 74 -8.93 -2.61 -2.51
N ASP A 75 -8.01 -3.51 -2.13
CA ASP A 75 -7.33 -4.42 -3.07
C ASP A 75 -8.32 -5.36 -3.78
N THR A 76 -9.45 -5.67 -3.14
CA THR A 76 -10.47 -6.57 -3.68
C THR A 76 -11.67 -5.85 -4.29
N PHE A 77 -11.91 -4.59 -3.91
CA PHE A 77 -13.08 -3.84 -4.38
C PHE A 77 -12.72 -2.49 -4.99
N ASP A 78 -12.29 -1.51 -4.23
CA ASP A 78 -12.20 -0.11 -4.65
C ASP A 78 -11.26 0.10 -5.84
N LEU A 79 -10.02 -0.37 -5.73
CA LEU A 79 -9.02 -0.20 -6.80
C LEU A 79 -9.39 -1.00 -8.06
N PRO A 80 -9.74 -2.30 -7.99
CA PRO A 80 -10.23 -3.03 -9.16
C PRO A 80 -11.47 -2.41 -9.80
N PHE A 81 -12.42 -1.92 -8.99
CA PHE A 81 -13.63 -1.27 -9.50
C PHE A 81 -13.26 -0.01 -10.28
N LEU A 82 -12.50 0.90 -9.69
CA LEU A 82 -12.04 2.13 -10.33
C LEU A 82 -11.27 1.83 -11.64
N LEU A 83 -10.33 0.88 -11.63
CA LEU A 83 -9.53 0.52 -12.81
C LEU A 83 -10.39 -0.07 -13.93
N ARG A 84 -11.39 -0.88 -13.61
CA ARG A 84 -12.34 -1.42 -14.60
C ARG A 84 -13.23 -0.33 -15.19
N ARG A 85 -13.66 0.63 -14.38
CA ARG A 85 -14.40 1.81 -14.88
C ARG A 85 -13.51 2.69 -15.76
N ALA A 86 -12.26 2.90 -15.36
CA ALA A 86 -11.27 3.61 -16.17
C ALA A 86 -11.06 2.93 -17.55
N GLN A 87 -10.91 1.61 -17.55
CA GLN A 87 -10.81 0.84 -18.80
C GLN A 87 -12.04 1.02 -19.70
N LYS A 88 -13.24 0.98 -19.14
CA LYS A 88 -14.49 1.22 -19.88
C LYS A 88 -14.51 2.59 -20.56
N TYR A 89 -13.94 3.61 -19.93
CA TYR A 89 -13.90 4.98 -20.47
C TYR A 89 -12.67 5.31 -21.31
N GLY A 90 -11.77 4.32 -21.56
CA GLY A 90 -10.53 4.54 -22.29
C GLY A 90 -9.52 5.43 -21.56
N LEU A 91 -9.59 5.48 -20.22
CA LEU A 91 -8.72 6.27 -19.33
C LEU A 91 -7.53 5.47 -18.80
N CYS A 92 -7.33 4.24 -19.26
CA CYS A 92 -6.23 3.38 -18.82
C CYS A 92 -4.91 3.81 -19.44
N GLU A 93 -4.37 4.95 -19.02
CA GLU A 93 -2.94 5.18 -19.03
C GLU A 93 -2.31 4.36 -17.90
N LYS A 94 -1.03 3.98 -18.04
CA LYS A 94 -0.33 3.27 -16.97
C LYS A 94 -0.36 4.13 -15.71
N LEU A 95 -1.05 3.65 -14.68
CA LEU A 95 -0.86 4.25 -13.35
C LEU A 95 0.63 4.19 -13.00
N PRO A 96 1.18 5.25 -12.40
CA PRO A 96 2.53 5.23 -11.87
C PRO A 96 2.70 4.08 -10.87
N LEU A 97 3.93 3.75 -10.55
CA LEU A 97 4.21 2.74 -9.53
C LEU A 97 3.62 3.20 -8.19
N LEU A 98 2.69 2.42 -7.66
CA LEU A 98 1.89 2.73 -6.49
C LEU A 98 1.96 1.57 -5.49
N TRP A 99 2.10 1.88 -4.21
CA TRP A 99 1.97 0.89 -3.16
C TRP A 99 0.54 0.89 -2.61
N SER A 100 -0.17 -0.22 -2.78
CA SER A 100 -1.47 -0.43 -2.15
C SER A 100 -1.30 -0.98 -0.74
N VAL A 101 -1.87 -0.29 0.23
CA VAL A 101 -1.87 -0.64 1.66
C VAL A 101 -3.30 -0.94 2.08
N ASP A 102 -3.67 -2.22 2.04
CA ASP A 102 -5.00 -2.68 2.45
C ASP A 102 -5.01 -3.02 3.95
N LEU A 103 -5.58 -2.12 4.75
CA LEU A 103 -5.61 -2.28 6.22
C LEU A 103 -6.49 -3.44 6.67
N TYR A 104 -7.56 -3.79 5.95
CA TYR A 104 -8.36 -4.97 6.27
C TYR A 104 -7.51 -6.24 6.22
N ARG A 105 -6.71 -6.42 5.15
CA ARG A 105 -5.80 -7.56 4.99
C ARG A 105 -4.75 -7.61 6.09
N TRP A 106 -4.14 -6.46 6.41
CA TRP A 106 -3.12 -6.39 7.45
C TRP A 106 -3.70 -6.68 8.83
N LEU A 107 -4.82 -6.07 9.20
CA LEU A 107 -5.50 -6.33 10.47
C LEU A 107 -5.95 -7.78 10.59
N LYS A 108 -6.57 -8.33 9.56
CA LYS A 108 -7.00 -9.74 9.53
C LYS A 108 -5.85 -10.71 9.78
N LYS A 109 -4.66 -10.42 9.25
CA LYS A 109 -3.51 -11.33 9.30
C LYS A 109 -2.60 -11.12 10.51
N TYR A 110 -2.46 -9.88 10.95
CA TYR A 110 -1.41 -9.49 11.90
C TYR A 110 -1.92 -8.87 13.21
N TRP A 111 -3.21 -8.55 13.31
CA TRP A 111 -3.76 -8.03 14.56
C TRP A 111 -4.12 -9.15 15.51
N PRO A 112 -3.51 -9.24 16.73
CA PRO A 112 -3.78 -10.34 17.66
C PRO A 112 -5.25 -10.45 18.11
N LEU A 113 -6.01 -9.35 18.09
CA LEU A 113 -7.42 -9.33 18.45
C LEU A 113 -8.35 -9.80 17.33
N ALA A 114 -7.91 -9.79 16.06
CA ALA A 114 -8.75 -10.11 14.91
C ALA A 114 -9.49 -11.47 15.04
N PRO A 115 -8.86 -12.57 15.51
CA PRO A 115 -9.56 -13.85 15.67
C PRO A 115 -10.70 -13.86 16.70
N SER A 116 -10.70 -12.91 17.65
CA SER A 116 -11.73 -12.79 18.70
C SER A 116 -12.88 -11.86 18.31
N MET A 117 -12.74 -11.11 17.22
CA MET A 117 -13.77 -10.18 16.76
C MET A 117 -14.87 -10.90 15.99
N LYS A 118 -16.13 -10.51 16.23
CA LYS A 118 -17.28 -11.02 15.47
C LYS A 118 -17.29 -10.57 14.03
N SER A 119 -16.75 -9.38 13.76
CA SER A 119 -16.66 -8.75 12.46
C SER A 119 -15.38 -7.94 12.37
N LEU A 120 -14.78 -7.90 11.19
CA LEU A 120 -13.69 -6.99 10.84
C LEU A 120 -14.19 -5.91 9.84
N SER A 121 -15.48 -5.53 9.90
CA SER A 121 -15.92 -4.33 9.19
C SER A 121 -15.20 -3.10 9.73
N GLN A 122 -15.04 -2.06 8.93
CA GLN A 122 -14.35 -0.85 9.36
C GLN A 122 -14.95 -0.28 10.64
N LYS A 123 -16.31 -0.19 10.74
CA LYS A 123 -17.02 0.28 11.94
C LYS A 123 -16.72 -0.59 13.18
N SER A 124 -16.63 -1.92 13.03
CA SER A 124 -16.27 -2.81 14.14
C SER A 124 -14.82 -2.61 14.61
N VAL A 125 -13.90 -2.33 13.69
CA VAL A 125 -12.50 -2.03 14.01
C VAL A 125 -12.38 -0.65 14.69
N GLU A 126 -13.14 0.34 14.23
CA GLU A 126 -13.23 1.66 14.88
C GLU A 126 -13.68 1.55 16.32
N GLU A 127 -14.74 0.77 16.57
CA GLU A 127 -15.25 0.52 17.91
C GLU A 127 -14.19 -0.15 18.80
N ALA A 128 -13.56 -1.22 18.31
CA ALA A 128 -12.52 -1.93 19.05
C ALA A 128 -11.28 -1.05 19.34
N MET A 129 -11.01 -0.05 18.50
CA MET A 129 -9.93 0.92 18.68
C MET A 129 -10.35 2.20 19.45
N GLY A 130 -11.63 2.31 19.88
CA GLY A 130 -12.15 3.49 20.57
C GLY A 130 -12.16 4.72 19.65
N LEU A 131 -12.67 4.58 18.44
CA LEU A 131 -12.81 5.64 17.42
C LEU A 131 -14.26 5.94 17.05
N SER A 132 -15.22 5.14 17.53
CA SER A 132 -16.65 5.21 17.13
C SER A 132 -17.35 6.53 17.47
N ASP A 133 -16.87 7.25 18.49
CA ASP A 133 -17.42 8.53 18.95
C ASP A 133 -17.09 9.72 18.03
N LYS A 134 -16.44 9.46 16.90
CA LYS A 134 -15.93 10.51 16.00
C LYS A 134 -16.55 10.50 14.62
N ARG A 135 -17.65 9.77 14.45
CA ARG A 135 -18.44 9.79 13.23
C ARG A 135 -19.60 10.78 13.35
N ASP A 136 -19.83 11.53 12.29
CA ASP A 136 -20.97 12.42 12.15
C ASP A 136 -22.08 11.78 11.30
N ASP A 137 -21.76 10.69 10.54
CA ASP A 137 -22.74 9.95 9.74
C ASP A 137 -23.50 8.92 10.61
N GLU A 138 -24.80 8.77 10.32
CA GLU A 138 -25.69 7.82 10.99
C GLU A 138 -26.18 6.69 10.05
N ILE A 139 -25.79 6.71 8.76
CA ILE A 139 -26.30 5.76 7.78
C ILE A 139 -25.41 4.51 7.61
N PRO A 140 -26.00 3.33 7.35
CA PRO A 140 -25.28 2.18 6.83
C PRO A 140 -24.80 2.43 5.38
N GLY A 141 -23.61 1.93 5.00
CA GLY A 141 -23.09 2.10 3.63
C GLY A 141 -24.04 1.63 2.51
N GLY A 142 -24.86 0.60 2.78
CA GLY A 142 -25.87 0.14 1.83
C GLY A 142 -26.98 1.16 1.50
N ASP A 143 -27.16 2.17 2.35
CA ASP A 143 -28.18 3.20 2.16
C ASP A 143 -27.74 4.30 1.17
N CYS A 144 -26.47 4.35 0.78
CA CYS A 144 -25.98 5.26 -0.26
C CYS A 144 -26.67 5.02 -1.61
N ILE A 145 -26.98 3.76 -1.96
CA ILE A 145 -27.63 3.42 -3.23
C ILE A 145 -29.06 4.01 -3.33
N PRO A 146 -29.98 3.73 -2.38
CA PRO A 146 -31.31 4.33 -2.43
C PRO A 146 -31.28 5.87 -2.32
N LEU A 147 -30.37 6.45 -1.53
CA LEU A 147 -30.21 7.90 -1.44
C LEU A 147 -29.73 8.49 -2.78
N TYR A 148 -28.80 7.84 -3.47
CA TYR A 148 -28.34 8.30 -4.78
C TYR A 148 -29.46 8.22 -5.82
N ASN A 149 -30.23 7.13 -5.85
CA ASN A 149 -31.38 7.01 -6.74
C ASN A 149 -32.43 8.09 -6.47
N TYR A 150 -32.68 8.42 -5.21
CA TYR A 150 -33.57 9.53 -4.82
C TYR A 150 -32.97 10.88 -5.30
N TYR A 151 -31.70 11.12 -5.08
CA TYR A 151 -30.99 12.30 -5.57
C TYR A 151 -31.10 12.46 -7.09
N LEU A 152 -30.90 11.38 -7.86
CA LEU A 152 -31.01 11.44 -9.32
C LEU A 152 -32.40 11.91 -9.79
N GLN A 153 -33.48 11.55 -9.07
CA GLN A 153 -34.86 11.91 -9.41
C GLN A 153 -35.23 13.30 -8.95
N THR A 154 -34.75 13.72 -7.80
CA THR A 154 -35.23 14.93 -7.12
C THR A 154 -34.22 16.07 -7.10
N LYS A 155 -32.95 15.76 -7.30
CA LYS A 155 -31.79 16.65 -7.07
C LYS A 155 -31.81 17.25 -5.65
N ASP A 156 -32.25 16.45 -4.67
CA ASP A 156 -32.25 16.86 -3.26
C ASP A 156 -30.83 16.94 -2.71
N GLU A 157 -30.35 18.15 -2.46
CA GLU A 157 -29.01 18.41 -1.92
C GLU A 157 -28.79 17.76 -0.54
N LYS A 158 -29.83 17.51 0.25
CA LYS A 158 -29.68 16.81 1.54
C LYS A 158 -29.27 15.35 1.32
N ALA A 159 -29.89 14.67 0.36
CA ALA A 159 -29.52 13.29 0.01
C ALA A 159 -28.06 13.21 -0.46
N LYS A 160 -27.62 14.15 -1.31
CA LYS A 160 -26.22 14.26 -1.75
C LYS A 160 -25.27 14.49 -0.56
N GLN A 161 -25.58 15.47 0.30
CA GLN A 161 -24.74 15.79 1.46
C GLN A 161 -24.64 14.62 2.43
N THR A 162 -25.69 13.83 2.59
CA THR A 162 -25.68 12.62 3.43
C THR A 162 -24.71 11.57 2.88
N ILE A 163 -24.70 11.33 1.56
CA ILE A 163 -23.74 10.41 0.92
C ILE A 163 -22.31 10.92 1.08
N LEU A 164 -22.09 12.21 0.82
CA LEU A 164 -20.77 12.83 0.97
C LEU A 164 -20.26 12.77 2.41
N LEU A 165 -21.13 13.02 3.40
CA LEU A 165 -20.77 12.92 4.82
C LEU A 165 -20.35 11.49 5.18
N HIS A 166 -21.12 10.49 4.73
CA HIS A 166 -20.81 9.08 4.98
C HIS A 166 -19.41 8.73 4.49
N ASN A 167 -19.12 8.95 3.21
CA ASN A 167 -17.80 8.66 2.63
C ASN A 167 -16.69 9.53 3.26
N ALA A 168 -16.97 10.81 3.61
CA ALA A 168 -15.99 11.65 4.30
C ALA A 168 -15.59 11.07 5.65
N ASP A 169 -16.55 10.52 6.39
CA ASP A 169 -16.30 9.88 7.67
C ASP A 169 -15.55 8.54 7.48
N ASP A 170 -15.88 7.77 6.44
CA ASP A 170 -15.16 6.53 6.15
C ASP A 170 -13.68 6.78 5.89
N VAL A 171 -13.32 7.73 5.03
CA VAL A 171 -11.90 8.03 4.73
C VAL A 171 -11.19 8.69 5.93
N ARG A 172 -11.86 9.54 6.74
CA ARG A 172 -11.26 10.11 7.96
C ARG A 172 -11.00 9.05 9.01
N GLN A 173 -11.96 8.16 9.25
CA GLN A 173 -11.83 7.08 10.22
C GLN A 173 -10.77 6.09 9.79
N LEU A 174 -10.68 5.79 8.49
CA LEU A 174 -9.63 4.93 7.96
C LEU A 174 -8.23 5.55 8.17
N ALA A 175 -8.08 6.87 8.00
CA ALA A 175 -6.85 7.58 8.33
C ALA A 175 -6.51 7.46 9.83
N ARG A 176 -7.51 7.52 10.73
CA ARG A 176 -7.34 7.34 12.19
C ARG A 176 -6.98 5.91 12.55
N ILE A 177 -7.60 4.90 11.92
CA ILE A 177 -7.22 3.50 12.06
C ILE A 177 -5.75 3.32 11.67
N ALA A 178 -5.35 3.80 10.50
CA ALA A 178 -3.98 3.70 10.02
C ALA A 178 -2.98 4.32 10.99
N TRP A 179 -3.33 5.47 11.59
CA TRP A 179 -2.49 6.11 12.61
C TRP A 179 -2.38 5.27 13.90
N LYS A 180 -3.47 4.62 14.33
CA LYS A 180 -3.50 3.75 15.52
C LYS A 180 -2.81 2.39 15.32
N CYS A 181 -2.55 1.98 14.11
CA CYS A 181 -1.96 0.67 13.78
C CYS A 181 -0.46 0.52 14.12
N SER A 182 0.11 1.37 14.99
CA SER A 182 1.54 1.29 15.39
C SER A 182 1.95 -0.04 16.03
N PHE A 183 1.00 -0.83 16.51
CA PHE A 183 1.21 -2.17 17.07
C PHE A 183 1.45 -3.26 16.02
N LEU A 184 1.19 -2.99 14.74
CA LEU A 184 1.41 -3.96 13.68
C LEU A 184 2.91 -4.22 13.45
N PRO A 185 3.30 -5.46 13.16
CA PRO A 185 4.70 -5.82 12.93
C PRO A 185 5.15 -5.37 11.53
N TYR A 186 5.35 -4.07 11.33
CA TYR A 186 5.61 -3.47 10.02
C TYR A 186 6.82 -4.05 9.29
N HIS A 187 7.87 -4.46 10.01
CA HIS A 187 9.01 -5.10 9.35
C HIS A 187 8.65 -6.46 8.77
N THR A 188 7.84 -7.25 9.49
CA THR A 188 7.31 -8.53 8.98
C THR A 188 6.37 -8.32 7.81
N ILE A 189 5.48 -7.32 7.90
CA ILE A 189 4.54 -6.97 6.81
C ILE A 189 5.33 -6.56 5.56
N ALA A 190 6.27 -5.64 5.69
CA ALA A 190 7.12 -5.20 4.59
C ALA A 190 7.92 -6.35 3.96
N PHE A 191 8.45 -7.25 4.77
CA PHE A 191 9.16 -8.44 4.29
C PHE A 191 8.24 -9.37 3.48
N ARG A 192 7.01 -9.59 3.93
CA ARG A 192 6.09 -10.57 3.32
C ARG A 192 5.19 -10.00 2.24
N GLU A 193 4.70 -8.77 2.42
CA GLU A 193 3.70 -8.14 1.53
C GLU A 193 4.33 -7.07 0.61
N GLY A 194 5.56 -6.65 0.94
CA GLY A 194 6.26 -5.62 0.20
C GLY A 194 6.14 -4.21 0.77
N PHE A 195 6.91 -3.30 0.20
CA PHE A 195 6.92 -1.88 0.54
C PHE A 195 7.52 -1.04 -0.60
N LEU A 196 7.07 0.19 -0.72
CA LEU A 196 7.64 1.15 -1.65
C LEU A 196 8.69 2.02 -0.95
N PHE A 197 9.74 2.36 -1.66
CA PHE A 197 10.73 3.34 -1.22
C PHE A 197 11.24 4.16 -2.41
N LYS A 198 11.84 5.30 -2.09
CA LYS A 198 12.49 6.16 -3.10
C LYS A 198 14.00 5.94 -3.06
N ALA A 199 14.59 5.81 -4.23
CA ALA A 199 16.03 5.78 -4.47
C ALA A 199 16.35 6.92 -5.45
N GLY A 200 16.91 8.04 -4.94
CA GLY A 200 16.99 9.27 -5.71
C GLY A 200 15.58 9.74 -6.13
N VAL A 201 15.38 9.94 -7.42
CA VAL A 201 14.08 10.34 -7.98
C VAL A 201 13.16 9.17 -8.31
N ARG A 202 13.66 7.95 -8.25
CA ARG A 202 12.93 6.75 -8.68
C ARG A 202 12.18 6.08 -7.55
N LYS A 203 11.01 5.53 -7.88
CA LYS A 203 10.22 4.69 -7.00
C LYS A 203 10.57 3.22 -7.25
N ILE A 204 10.77 2.46 -6.17
CA ILE A 204 11.00 1.01 -6.19
C ILE A 204 9.97 0.36 -5.28
N LEU A 205 9.18 -0.55 -5.82
CA LEU A 205 8.24 -1.37 -5.05
C LEU A 205 8.85 -2.77 -4.86
N ALA A 206 9.36 -3.04 -3.67
CA ALA A 206 9.67 -4.41 -3.26
C ALA A 206 8.35 -5.15 -3.04
N ASN A 207 8.13 -6.26 -3.74
CA ASN A 207 6.89 -7.05 -3.69
C ASN A 207 6.96 -8.19 -2.65
N GLY A 208 7.82 -8.04 -1.67
CA GLY A 208 8.09 -9.01 -0.63
C GLY A 208 9.41 -9.74 -0.82
N SER A 209 9.85 -10.35 0.28
CA SER A 209 11.08 -11.14 0.35
C SER A 209 10.80 -12.49 1.00
N GLU A 210 11.62 -13.47 0.69
CA GLU A 210 11.57 -14.80 1.29
C GLU A 210 12.95 -15.44 1.31
N PHE A 211 13.19 -16.36 2.25
CA PHE A 211 14.35 -17.24 2.16
C PHE A 211 14.02 -18.46 1.31
N LYS A 212 14.74 -18.64 0.22
CA LYS A 212 14.66 -19.81 -0.68
C LYS A 212 15.99 -20.52 -0.70
N LYS A 213 16.03 -21.77 -0.24
CA LYS A 213 17.29 -22.53 -0.10
C LYS A 213 18.28 -21.71 0.74
N ASN A 214 19.37 -21.27 0.11
CA ASN A 214 20.45 -20.52 0.77
C ASN A 214 20.47 -19.05 0.35
N ALA A 215 19.35 -18.49 -0.15
CA ALA A 215 19.28 -17.11 -0.62
C ALA A 215 18.13 -16.34 0.04
N LEU A 216 18.36 -15.07 0.37
CA LEU A 216 17.34 -14.08 0.60
C LEU A 216 16.91 -13.53 -0.77
N VAL A 217 15.72 -13.87 -1.20
CA VAL A 217 15.15 -13.49 -2.51
C VAL A 217 14.18 -12.35 -2.33
N THR A 218 14.40 -11.25 -3.05
CA THR A 218 13.49 -10.11 -3.09
C THR A 218 13.05 -9.86 -4.52
N GLN A 219 11.74 -9.85 -4.76
CA GLN A 219 11.18 -9.37 -6.02
C GLN A 219 10.87 -7.88 -5.92
N ALA A 220 11.16 -7.13 -6.97
CA ALA A 220 10.84 -5.71 -7.01
C ALA A 220 10.25 -5.31 -8.37
N LYS A 221 9.56 -4.17 -8.38
CA LYS A 221 9.04 -3.52 -9.57
C LYS A 221 9.52 -2.08 -9.60
N LEU A 222 9.98 -1.66 -10.76
CA LEU A 222 10.40 -0.31 -11.08
C LEU A 222 9.63 0.18 -12.31
N GLU A 223 9.85 1.42 -12.71
CA GLU A 223 9.40 1.92 -14.00
C GLU A 223 10.06 1.13 -15.13
N SER A 224 9.32 0.83 -16.20
CA SER A 224 9.88 0.17 -17.39
C SER A 224 10.76 1.15 -18.18
N GLY A 225 11.71 0.61 -18.95
CA GLY A 225 12.56 1.41 -19.83
C GLY A 225 13.86 1.92 -19.22
N LEU A 226 14.19 1.52 -17.97
CA LEU A 226 15.53 1.76 -17.42
C LEU A 226 16.54 0.84 -18.09
N ILE A 227 17.84 1.20 -17.98
CA ILE A 227 18.92 0.38 -18.53
C ILE A 227 18.87 -1.01 -17.88
N PRO A 228 18.97 -2.10 -18.65
CA PRO A 228 18.99 -3.45 -18.11
C PRO A 228 20.16 -3.61 -17.13
N VAL A 229 19.92 -4.29 -16.03
CA VAL A 229 20.93 -4.67 -15.04
C VAL A 229 21.02 -6.18 -14.98
N SER A 230 22.24 -6.69 -15.02
CA SER A 230 22.54 -8.12 -14.84
C SER A 230 23.89 -8.18 -14.09
N ALA A 231 23.80 -8.36 -12.78
CA ALA A 231 24.97 -8.47 -11.89
C ALA A 231 24.98 -9.85 -11.23
N TYR A 232 26.09 -10.57 -11.39
CA TYR A 232 26.31 -11.90 -10.82
C TYR A 232 27.62 -11.87 -10.05
N GLU A 233 27.49 -11.70 -8.75
CA GLU A 233 28.61 -11.65 -7.81
C GLU A 233 28.52 -12.82 -6.82
N ASP A 234 29.58 -13.09 -6.09
CA ASP A 234 29.65 -14.23 -5.14
C ASP A 234 28.58 -14.15 -4.04
N GLN A 235 28.20 -12.92 -3.62
CA GLN A 235 27.28 -12.70 -2.50
C GLN A 235 25.89 -12.25 -2.92
N TYR A 236 25.66 -11.89 -4.18
CA TYR A 236 24.34 -11.52 -4.67
C TYR A 236 24.24 -11.63 -6.18
N HIS A 237 23.01 -11.88 -6.65
CA HIS A 237 22.61 -11.72 -8.05
C HIS A 237 21.51 -10.69 -8.14
N LEU A 238 21.57 -9.83 -9.15
CA LEU A 238 20.52 -8.86 -9.46
C LEU A 238 20.24 -8.86 -10.95
N GLU A 239 19.03 -9.15 -11.31
CA GLU A 239 18.50 -9.02 -12.68
C GLU A 239 17.39 -7.99 -12.73
N TYR A 240 17.40 -7.14 -13.74
CA TYR A 240 16.31 -6.22 -14.04
C TYR A 240 15.93 -6.32 -15.51
N ASP A 241 14.64 -6.60 -15.76
CA ASP A 241 14.02 -6.66 -17.09
C ASP A 241 13.39 -5.31 -17.43
N MET A 242 13.99 -4.61 -18.40
CA MET A 242 13.56 -3.28 -18.84
C MET A 242 12.16 -3.24 -19.48
N ILE A 243 11.67 -4.37 -20.00
CA ILE A 243 10.35 -4.45 -20.68
C ILE A 243 9.25 -4.53 -19.65
N THR A 244 9.41 -5.39 -18.65
CA THR A 244 8.40 -5.63 -17.62
C THR A 244 8.56 -4.71 -16.41
N GLY A 245 9.71 -4.08 -16.24
CA GLY A 245 10.07 -3.30 -15.05
C GLY A 245 10.29 -4.16 -13.80
N LYS A 246 10.48 -5.47 -13.95
CA LYS A 246 10.70 -6.38 -12.82
C LYS A 246 12.16 -6.54 -12.52
N ALA A 247 12.49 -6.55 -11.23
CA ALA A 247 13.81 -6.90 -10.73
C ALA A 247 13.73 -8.12 -9.80
N LEU A 248 14.74 -8.97 -9.87
CA LEU A 248 14.96 -10.09 -8.96
C LEU A 248 16.31 -9.90 -8.29
N LEU A 249 16.32 -9.78 -6.99
CA LEU A 249 17.52 -9.71 -6.16
C LEU A 249 17.60 -10.98 -5.32
N GLU A 250 18.73 -11.68 -5.43
CA GLU A 250 19.10 -12.82 -4.60
C GLU A 250 20.38 -12.47 -3.84
N ILE A 251 20.35 -12.57 -2.52
CA ILE A 251 21.50 -12.36 -1.65
C ILE A 251 21.86 -13.71 -1.02
N PHE A 252 23.12 -14.12 -1.10
CA PHE A 252 23.62 -15.39 -0.60
C PHE A 252 24.35 -15.17 0.73
N PRO A 253 23.65 -15.28 1.88
CA PRO A 253 24.28 -15.13 3.18
C PRO A 253 25.22 -16.30 3.47
N SER A 254 26.25 -16.03 4.26
CA SER A 254 27.03 -17.06 4.89
C SER A 254 26.32 -17.60 6.11
N GLU A 255 26.54 -18.87 6.44
CA GLU A 255 25.99 -19.54 7.61
C GLU A 255 27.11 -19.92 8.58
N GLU A 256 26.95 -19.54 9.84
CA GLU A 256 27.82 -19.96 10.92
C GLU A 256 27.03 -20.24 12.18
N GLN A 257 27.09 -21.47 12.67
CA GLN A 257 26.30 -21.95 13.81
C GLN A 257 24.78 -21.72 13.59
N GLN A 258 24.20 -20.80 14.35
CA GLN A 258 22.77 -20.45 14.29
C GLN A 258 22.47 -19.20 13.48
N PHE A 259 23.49 -18.55 12.89
CA PHE A 259 23.35 -17.26 12.22
C PHE A 259 23.47 -17.40 10.71
N LEU A 260 22.55 -16.71 10.00
CA LEU A 260 22.75 -16.33 8.61
C LEU A 260 23.15 -14.86 8.58
N TYR A 261 24.25 -14.53 7.89
CA TYR A 261 24.76 -13.17 7.85
C TYR A 261 25.32 -12.79 6.46
N ALA A 262 25.26 -11.51 6.15
CA ALA A 262 25.82 -10.93 4.94
C ALA A 262 27.08 -10.13 5.25
N ASP A 263 28.12 -10.27 4.40
CA ASP A 263 29.33 -9.45 4.42
C ASP A 263 29.05 -8.14 3.67
N LEU A 264 28.88 -7.04 4.41
CA LEU A 264 28.45 -5.76 3.84
C LEU A 264 29.52 -5.09 2.97
N GLU A 265 30.79 -5.47 3.08
CA GLU A 265 31.87 -4.94 2.23
C GLU A 265 31.75 -5.45 0.79
N LYS A 266 31.15 -6.63 0.61
CA LYS A 266 30.94 -7.28 -0.69
C LYS A 266 29.60 -6.96 -1.36
N ILE A 267 28.74 -6.18 -0.69
CA ILE A 267 27.39 -5.88 -1.16
C ILE A 267 27.24 -4.38 -1.38
N PRO A 268 26.94 -3.91 -2.60
CA PRO A 268 26.89 -2.49 -2.91
C PRO A 268 25.81 -1.75 -2.12
N GLY A 269 26.14 -0.56 -1.64
CA GLY A 269 25.25 0.30 -0.86
C GLY A 269 24.94 -0.18 0.57
N ALA A 270 25.35 -1.39 0.94
CA ALA A 270 24.99 -2.02 2.20
C ALA A 270 25.69 -1.40 3.42
N SER A 271 27.01 -1.16 3.33
CA SER A 271 27.83 -0.70 4.47
C SER A 271 27.32 0.60 5.09
N GLU A 272 26.95 1.60 4.28
CA GLU A 272 26.47 2.89 4.76
C GLU A 272 25.10 2.79 5.44
N THR A 273 24.20 2.01 4.85
CA THR A 273 22.79 1.92 5.27
C THR A 273 22.62 1.00 6.46
N CYS A 274 23.30 -0.15 6.45
CA CYS A 274 23.05 -1.23 7.39
C CYS A 274 23.88 -1.17 8.69
N LYS A 275 24.99 -0.42 8.73
CA LYS A 275 25.85 -0.31 9.94
C LYS A 275 25.17 0.26 11.18
N LYS A 276 23.99 0.88 11.03
CA LYS A 276 23.19 1.42 12.14
C LYS A 276 22.12 0.46 12.66
N LEU A 277 22.01 -0.71 12.05
CA LEU A 277 21.02 -1.72 12.44
C LEU A 277 21.50 -2.52 13.66
N PRO A 278 20.59 -2.97 14.53
CA PRO A 278 20.96 -3.78 15.70
C PRO A 278 21.71 -5.08 15.35
N GLY A 279 21.41 -5.69 14.19
CA GLY A 279 22.06 -6.90 13.70
C GLY A 279 23.45 -6.68 13.07
N PHE A 280 23.97 -5.45 13.06
CA PHE A 280 25.29 -5.15 12.51
C PHE A 280 26.41 -5.47 13.51
N HIS A 281 27.39 -6.25 13.10
CA HIS A 281 28.60 -6.61 13.88
C HIS A 281 29.83 -6.63 12.97
N SER A 282 30.77 -5.72 13.20
CA SER A 282 32.11 -5.75 12.59
C SER A 282 32.14 -5.99 11.07
N GLY A 283 31.30 -5.31 10.32
CA GLY A 283 31.19 -5.44 8.85
C GLY A 283 30.17 -6.45 8.36
N TYR A 284 29.57 -7.23 9.25
CA TYR A 284 28.56 -8.24 8.93
C TYR A 284 27.18 -7.82 9.43
N LEU A 285 26.15 -8.23 8.73
CA LEU A 285 24.74 -8.02 9.11
C LEU A 285 24.06 -9.37 9.30
N VAL A 286 23.55 -9.61 10.49
CA VAL A 286 22.71 -10.79 10.77
C VAL A 286 21.35 -10.64 10.07
N LEU A 287 20.99 -11.66 9.27
CA LEU A 287 19.73 -11.74 8.52
C LEU A 287 18.75 -12.73 9.12
N ALA A 288 19.26 -13.76 9.82
CA ALA A 288 18.44 -14.70 10.58
C ALA A 288 19.25 -15.29 11.73
N GLU A 289 18.55 -15.65 12.81
CA GLU A 289 19.10 -16.37 13.96
C GLU A 289 18.18 -17.53 14.31
N ASN A 290 18.75 -18.74 14.51
CA ASN A 290 17.98 -19.97 14.79
C ASN A 290 16.86 -20.25 13.77
N GLY A 291 17.06 -19.88 12.50
CA GLY A 291 16.05 -20.01 11.44
C GLY A 291 14.97 -18.91 11.42
N GLU A 292 14.98 -18.00 12.39
CA GLU A 292 14.03 -16.86 12.44
C GLU A 292 14.64 -15.63 11.76
N PRO A 293 13.99 -15.06 10.73
CA PRO A 293 14.48 -13.88 10.01
C PRO A 293 14.48 -12.61 10.88
N ASP A 294 15.56 -11.85 10.82
CA ASP A 294 15.53 -10.42 11.17
C ASP A 294 14.95 -9.63 10.00
N TYR A 295 13.63 -9.49 10.00
CA TYR A 295 12.90 -8.82 8.92
C TYR A 295 13.36 -7.38 8.68
N ARG A 296 13.81 -6.67 9.72
CA ARG A 296 14.32 -5.30 9.59
C ARG A 296 15.63 -5.27 8.82
N SER A 297 16.56 -6.14 9.18
CA SER A 297 17.86 -6.29 8.51
C SER A 297 17.70 -6.74 7.05
N CYS A 298 16.84 -7.74 6.80
CA CYS A 298 16.54 -8.22 5.45
C CYS A 298 15.98 -7.12 4.55
N ASN A 299 14.96 -6.38 5.02
CA ASN A 299 14.35 -5.28 4.26
C ASN A 299 15.34 -4.14 3.99
N ALA A 300 16.15 -3.79 4.99
CA ALA A 300 17.14 -2.73 4.84
C ALA A 300 18.26 -3.11 3.86
N LEU A 301 18.72 -4.35 3.88
CA LEU A 301 19.74 -4.86 2.95
C LEU A 301 19.20 -4.89 1.52
N ALA A 302 18.01 -5.44 1.29
CA ALA A 302 17.36 -5.43 -0.03
C ALA A 302 17.18 -4.00 -0.56
N LYS A 303 16.69 -3.08 0.29
CA LYS A 303 16.58 -1.65 -0.06
C LYS A 303 17.93 -1.04 -0.42
N ALA A 304 19.00 -1.34 0.31
CA ALA A 304 20.33 -0.79 0.08
C ALA A 304 20.87 -1.20 -1.29
N VAL A 305 20.81 -2.51 -1.61
CA VAL A 305 21.26 -3.03 -2.91
C VAL A 305 20.47 -2.44 -4.06
N LEU A 306 19.14 -2.50 -4.00
CA LEU A 306 18.28 -1.94 -5.05
C LEU A 306 18.51 -0.43 -5.24
N SER A 307 18.72 0.31 -4.13
CA SER A 307 19.05 1.74 -4.21
C SER A 307 20.41 1.98 -4.87
N ALA A 308 21.43 1.17 -4.60
CA ALA A 308 22.75 1.32 -5.20
C ALA A 308 22.75 1.16 -6.72
N TYR A 309 21.85 0.33 -7.26
CA TYR A 309 21.73 0.10 -8.70
C TYR A 309 20.76 1.05 -9.42
N PHE A 310 19.77 1.57 -8.72
CA PHE A 310 18.67 2.28 -9.35
C PHE A 310 18.44 3.71 -8.83
N ALA A 311 19.35 4.27 -8.03
CA ALA A 311 19.16 5.61 -7.48
C ALA A 311 19.17 6.74 -8.54
N ASP A 312 19.81 6.52 -9.71
CA ASP A 312 19.97 7.54 -10.79
C ASP A 312 19.77 6.98 -12.19
#